data_01d1223521bf5447de67baa67f80c2f0
#
_entry.id   01d1223521bf5447de67baa67f80c2f0
#
_cell.length_a   1.000
_cell.length_b   1.000
_cell.length_c   1.000
_cell.angle_alpha   90.00
_cell.angle_beta   90.00
_cell.angle_gamma   90.00
#
_symmetry.space_group_name_H-M   'P 1'
#
loop_
_entity.id
_entity.type
_entity.pdbx_description
1 polymer ?
#
loop_
_entity_poly.entity_id
_entity_poly.type
_entity_poly.pdbx_seq_one_letter_code
_entity_poly.pdbx_strand_id
1 'polypeptide(L)'
;MTAEVAARAEGPGECGGVEVEYVDPERGRERRPLAACWSARFERVSPVRGFASFRGQRNWPGWWWFSRTGEHVGHESWVERDVLMALDADPGVEAVASQPMWLHWVSESGKARRHAPDFFVRRADGTGVLVDVRPDHLVRAADSAVFAATAVMARQAGWVYERVGELPAVRAANLRWLAGYRHPRYVRVAVMAALAEVFAEPGPLRAGAGEVGDPVAVLPVLFAMLWRGALAADLDSRVLDSASRVRATGERAS
;
A
#
# COMPACT_ATOMS: atom_id res chain seq x y z
N MET A 1 -20.45 -22.64 27.94
CA MET A 1 -19.58 -21.72 28.70
C MET A 1 -18.16 -21.93 28.18
N THR A 2 -17.79 -21.24 27.15
CA THR A 2 -16.45 -21.21 26.59
C THR A 2 -15.82 -19.88 26.99
N ALA A 3 -14.85 -19.92 27.88
CA ALA A 3 -14.11 -18.77 28.35
C ALA A 3 -13.19 -18.31 27.19
N GLU A 4 -13.51 -17.19 26.61
CA GLU A 4 -12.68 -16.43 25.68
C GLU A 4 -11.54 -15.82 26.51
N VAL A 5 -10.37 -16.48 26.46
CA VAL A 5 -9.13 -15.92 27.01
C VAL A 5 -8.68 -14.82 26.05
N ALA A 6 -9.13 -13.60 26.32
CA ALA A 6 -8.58 -12.42 25.69
C ALA A 6 -7.10 -12.33 26.08
N ALA A 7 -6.21 -12.68 25.15
CA ALA A 7 -4.78 -12.42 25.29
C ALA A 7 -4.62 -10.89 25.42
N ARG A 8 -4.27 -10.41 26.62
CA ARG A 8 -3.89 -9.03 26.87
C ARG A 8 -2.72 -8.69 25.96
N ALA A 9 -2.92 -7.72 25.07
CA ALA A 9 -1.87 -7.18 24.24
C ALA A 9 -0.79 -6.57 25.18
N GLU A 10 0.44 -7.11 25.11
CA GLU A 10 1.61 -6.51 25.78
C GLU A 10 1.95 -5.19 25.06
N GLY A 11 1.32 -4.10 25.46
CA GLY A 11 1.69 -2.75 25.03
C GLY A 11 3.08 -2.35 25.50
N PRO A 12 3.65 -1.24 25.01
CA PRO A 12 4.87 -0.68 25.58
C PRO A 12 4.60 -0.27 27.03
N GLY A 13 5.38 -0.82 27.98
CA GLY A 13 5.30 -0.45 29.39
C GLY A 13 5.61 1.05 29.59
N GLU A 14 5.04 1.65 30.63
CA GLU A 14 5.20 3.09 30.95
C GLU A 14 6.65 3.52 31.27
N CYS A 15 7.58 2.59 31.43
CA CYS A 15 8.96 2.85 31.87
C CYS A 15 10.06 2.77 30.82
N GLY A 16 9.77 2.52 29.55
CA GLY A 16 10.78 2.47 28.50
C GLY A 16 10.37 3.30 27.31
N GLY A 17 11.09 4.37 27.01
CA GLY A 17 10.82 5.17 25.80
C GLY A 17 10.91 4.28 24.56
N VAL A 18 9.94 4.44 23.65
CA VAL A 18 10.00 3.80 22.34
C VAL A 18 11.01 4.54 21.47
N GLU A 19 11.91 3.82 20.85
CA GLU A 19 12.88 4.36 19.90
C GLU A 19 12.60 3.87 18.48
N VAL A 20 12.85 4.73 17.52
CA VAL A 20 12.78 4.46 16.08
C VAL A 20 14.20 4.47 15.52
N GLU A 21 14.58 3.39 14.86
CA GLU A 21 15.84 3.30 14.11
C GLU A 21 15.52 3.20 12.63
N TYR A 22 16.08 4.08 11.82
CA TYR A 22 15.83 4.17 10.37
C TYR A 22 17.09 4.57 9.61
N VAL A 23 17.06 4.49 8.29
CA VAL A 23 18.17 4.88 7.42
C VAL A 23 17.74 6.10 6.60
N ASP A 24 18.18 7.27 7.08
CA ASP A 24 17.99 8.53 6.36
C ASP A 24 18.87 8.54 5.09
N PRO A 25 18.35 8.92 3.92
CA PRO A 25 19.13 8.92 2.67
C PRO A 25 20.37 9.81 2.69
N GLU A 26 20.34 10.90 3.47
CA GLU A 26 21.43 11.89 3.52
C GLU A 26 22.34 11.66 4.73
N ARG A 27 21.79 11.26 5.87
CA ARG A 27 22.46 11.18 7.16
C ARG A 27 22.88 9.77 7.57
N GLY A 28 22.36 8.75 6.85
CA GLY A 28 22.60 7.35 7.17
C GLY A 28 21.71 6.84 8.31
N ARG A 29 22.23 5.90 9.10
CA ARG A 29 21.48 5.25 10.17
C ARG A 29 21.30 6.16 11.36
N GLU A 30 20.06 6.43 11.74
CA GLU A 30 19.67 7.23 12.90
C GLU A 30 18.82 6.40 13.87
N ARG A 31 18.91 6.74 15.16
CA ARG A 31 18.04 6.22 16.21
C ARG A 31 17.58 7.36 17.09
N ARG A 32 16.25 7.51 17.22
CA ARG A 32 15.63 8.62 17.93
C ARG A 32 14.44 8.17 18.77
N PRO A 33 14.08 8.90 19.83
CA PRO A 33 12.81 8.70 20.52
C PRO A 33 11.63 8.85 19.54
N LEU A 34 10.62 7.98 19.64
CA LEU A 34 9.42 8.02 18.78
C LEU A 34 8.75 9.39 18.80
N ALA A 35 8.64 10.03 19.97
CA ALA A 35 8.06 11.35 20.12
C ALA A 35 8.74 12.45 19.29
N ALA A 36 10.00 12.25 18.90
CA ALA A 36 10.74 13.18 18.03
C ALA A 36 10.58 12.90 16.53
N CYS A 37 9.78 11.88 16.15
CA CYS A 37 9.70 11.40 14.78
C CYS A 37 8.40 11.79 14.04
N TRP A 38 7.48 12.51 14.67
CA TRP A 38 6.16 12.86 14.13
C TRP A 38 6.23 13.61 12.78
N SER A 39 7.27 14.41 12.54
CA SER A 39 7.47 15.18 11.31
C SER A 39 8.45 14.52 10.31
N ALA A 40 8.98 13.35 10.63
CA ALA A 40 9.95 12.68 9.77
C ALA A 40 9.27 12.13 8.49
N ARG A 41 10.01 12.21 7.38
CA ARG A 41 9.53 11.78 6.07
C ARG A 41 9.88 10.32 5.82
N PHE A 42 9.24 9.43 6.58
CA PHE A 42 9.50 8.00 6.50
C PHE A 42 9.16 7.39 5.14
N GLU A 43 8.36 8.03 4.33
CA GLU A 43 8.11 7.66 2.94
C GLU A 43 9.34 7.80 2.01
N ARG A 44 10.45 8.40 2.51
CA ARG A 44 11.69 8.62 1.77
C ARG A 44 12.91 7.87 2.31
N VAL A 45 12.74 7.12 3.41
CA VAL A 45 13.86 6.40 4.01
C VAL A 45 14.22 5.15 3.22
N SER A 46 15.46 4.72 3.34
CA SER A 46 15.89 3.42 2.80
C SER A 46 15.43 2.28 3.73
N PRO A 47 15.19 1.08 3.20
CA PRO A 47 14.84 -0.09 4.00
C PRO A 47 15.88 -0.36 5.10
N VAL A 48 15.42 -0.62 6.33
CA VAL A 48 16.33 -0.90 7.48
C VAL A 48 17.00 -2.26 7.42
N ARG A 49 16.50 -3.14 6.54
CA ARG A 49 17.10 -4.46 6.25
C ARG A 49 17.00 -4.79 4.76
N GLY A 50 17.92 -5.60 4.27
CA GLY A 50 17.91 -6.04 2.87
C GLY A 50 16.86 -7.12 2.60
N PHE A 51 16.42 -7.20 1.38
CA PHE A 51 15.54 -8.27 0.87
C PHE A 51 16.41 -9.48 0.52
N ALA A 52 16.44 -10.48 1.43
CA ALA A 52 17.23 -11.67 1.20
C ALA A 52 16.66 -12.48 0.02
N SER A 53 17.52 -12.84 -0.93
CA SER A 53 17.18 -13.73 -2.04
C SER A 53 18.20 -14.86 -2.08
N PHE A 54 17.75 -16.11 -1.89
CA PHE A 54 18.58 -17.30 -1.93
C PHE A 54 17.84 -18.50 -2.51
N ARG A 55 18.60 -19.46 -3.03
CA ARG A 55 18.04 -20.69 -3.64
C ARG A 55 17.26 -21.50 -2.61
N GLY A 56 16.03 -21.91 -2.94
CA GLY A 56 15.14 -22.68 -2.06
C GLY A 56 14.29 -21.83 -1.10
N GLN A 57 14.36 -20.52 -1.20
CA GLN A 57 13.50 -19.59 -0.47
C GLN A 57 12.03 -19.80 -0.83
N ARG A 58 11.15 -19.73 0.18
CA ARG A 58 9.69 -19.84 -0.01
C ARG A 58 9.02 -18.51 -0.35
N ASN A 59 9.67 -17.41 -0.01
CA ASN A 59 9.21 -16.06 -0.30
C ASN A 59 9.80 -15.60 -1.63
N TRP A 60 9.10 -14.69 -2.31
CA TRP A 60 9.50 -14.15 -3.60
C TRP A 60 9.75 -12.64 -3.45
N PRO A 61 10.92 -12.23 -2.96
CA PRO A 61 11.26 -10.83 -2.85
C PRO A 61 11.39 -10.22 -4.24
N GLY A 62 11.05 -8.94 -4.32
CA GLY A 62 11.11 -8.21 -5.57
C GLY A 62 10.98 -6.72 -5.35
N TRP A 63 10.91 -6.00 -6.45
CA TRP A 63 10.76 -4.57 -6.48
C TRP A 63 9.53 -4.20 -7.29
N TRP A 64 8.65 -3.36 -6.71
CA TRP A 64 7.51 -2.78 -7.38
C TRP A 64 7.86 -1.37 -7.82
N TRP A 65 7.75 -1.06 -9.10
CA TRP A 65 7.85 0.31 -9.57
C TRP A 65 6.55 1.06 -9.21
N PHE A 66 6.64 1.99 -8.28
CA PHE A 66 5.53 2.78 -7.79
C PHE A 66 5.26 3.93 -8.74
N SER A 67 4.10 3.93 -9.40
CA SER A 67 3.85 4.78 -10.58
C SER A 67 3.78 6.27 -10.27
N ARG A 68 3.43 6.63 -9.04
CA ARG A 68 3.28 8.02 -8.62
C ARG A 68 4.63 8.70 -8.35
N THR A 69 5.56 8.02 -7.71
CA THR A 69 6.89 8.56 -7.40
C THR A 69 7.94 8.22 -8.44
N GLY A 70 7.72 7.17 -9.26
CA GLY A 70 8.71 6.62 -10.18
C GLY A 70 9.80 5.81 -9.50
N GLU A 71 9.69 5.55 -8.20
CA GLU A 71 10.68 4.83 -7.39
C GLU A 71 10.34 3.33 -7.30
N HIS A 72 11.34 2.54 -6.89
CA HIS A 72 11.16 1.12 -6.64
C HIS A 72 10.98 0.85 -5.15
N VAL A 73 9.86 0.24 -4.78
CA VAL A 73 9.53 -0.18 -3.42
C VAL A 73 9.70 -1.70 -3.32
N GLY A 74 10.47 -2.16 -2.33
CA GLY A 74 10.73 -3.58 -2.14
C GLY A 74 9.55 -4.31 -1.50
N HIS A 75 9.46 -5.62 -1.74
CA HIS A 75 8.53 -6.53 -1.07
C HIS A 75 9.19 -7.90 -0.87
N GLU A 76 8.79 -8.64 0.16
CA GLU A 76 9.34 -9.97 0.48
C GLU A 76 8.41 -11.12 0.06
N SER A 77 7.14 -10.83 -0.23
CA SER A 77 6.13 -11.84 -0.57
C SER A 77 5.19 -11.37 -1.66
N TRP A 78 4.45 -12.31 -2.25
CA TRP A 78 3.37 -12.02 -3.21
C TRP A 78 2.22 -11.23 -2.57
N VAL A 79 1.94 -11.46 -1.28
CA VAL A 79 0.88 -10.71 -0.58
C VAL A 79 1.28 -9.25 -0.41
N GLU A 80 2.53 -9.00 0.01
CA GLU A 80 3.07 -7.63 0.08
C GLU A 80 3.07 -6.94 -1.28
N ARG A 81 3.45 -7.65 -2.36
CA ARG A 81 3.36 -7.10 -3.72
C ARG A 81 1.94 -6.71 -4.09
N ASP A 82 0.95 -7.54 -3.78
CA ASP A 82 -0.45 -7.24 -4.10
C ASP A 82 -0.96 -6.05 -3.27
N VAL A 83 -0.52 -5.92 -2.02
CA VAL A 83 -0.80 -4.74 -1.19
C VAL A 83 -0.15 -3.49 -1.79
N LEU A 84 1.14 -3.55 -2.19
CA LEU A 84 1.81 -2.44 -2.90
C LEU A 84 1.08 -2.04 -4.18
N MET A 85 0.59 -3.01 -4.93
CA MET A 85 -0.20 -2.78 -6.13
C MET A 85 -1.49 -2.04 -5.82
N ALA A 86 -2.18 -2.39 -4.73
CA ALA A 86 -3.39 -1.71 -4.29
C ALA A 86 -3.10 -0.27 -3.80
N LEU A 87 -2.00 -0.07 -3.08
CA LEU A 87 -1.54 1.24 -2.64
C LEU A 87 -1.15 2.15 -3.81
N ASP A 88 -0.50 1.60 -4.86
CA ASP A 88 -0.13 2.35 -6.06
C ASP A 88 -1.34 2.75 -6.91
N ALA A 89 -2.42 1.94 -6.87
CA ALA A 89 -3.68 2.23 -7.54
C ALA A 89 -4.59 3.19 -6.74
N ASP A 90 -4.31 3.43 -5.45
CA ASP A 90 -5.11 4.32 -4.60
C ASP A 90 -4.70 5.78 -4.84
N PRO A 91 -5.59 6.65 -5.37
CA PRO A 91 -5.29 8.05 -5.58
C PRO A 91 -5.00 8.82 -4.28
N GLY A 92 -5.47 8.33 -3.13
CA GLY A 92 -5.20 8.89 -1.82
C GLY A 92 -3.80 8.59 -1.26
N VAL A 93 -2.96 7.81 -1.98
CA VAL A 93 -1.60 7.47 -1.55
C VAL A 93 -0.57 8.26 -2.35
N GLU A 94 0.28 9.03 -1.70
CA GLU A 94 1.35 9.79 -2.35
C GLU A 94 2.65 8.99 -2.52
N ALA A 95 3.09 8.31 -1.45
CA ALA A 95 4.35 7.59 -1.43
C ALA A 95 4.33 6.42 -0.46
N VAL A 96 5.19 5.44 -0.72
CA VAL A 96 5.35 4.25 0.11
C VAL A 96 6.83 3.93 0.27
N ALA A 97 7.27 3.66 1.51
CA ALA A 97 8.58 3.07 1.78
C ALA A 97 8.41 1.70 2.40
N SER A 98 9.20 0.72 1.95
CA SER A 98 9.23 -0.62 2.53
C SER A 98 10.20 -0.70 3.69
N GLN A 99 9.83 -1.44 4.74
CA GLN A 99 10.65 -1.68 5.92
C GLN A 99 11.32 -0.38 6.44
N PRO A 100 10.51 0.66 6.71
CA PRO A 100 10.99 2.03 6.86
C PRO A 100 11.81 2.22 8.13
N MET A 101 11.58 1.39 9.15
CA MET A 101 12.18 1.56 10.46
C MET A 101 12.16 0.29 11.30
N TRP A 102 13.03 0.21 12.29
CA TRP A 102 12.86 -0.63 13.46
C TRP A 102 12.20 0.18 14.56
N LEU A 103 11.09 -0.33 15.09
CA LEU A 103 10.51 0.12 16.35
C LEU A 103 11.14 -0.72 17.47
N HIS A 104 11.72 -0.06 18.47
CA HIS A 104 12.34 -0.70 19.64
C HIS A 104 11.57 -0.31 20.89
N TRP A 105 11.18 -1.29 21.70
CA TRP A 105 10.51 -1.06 22.99
C TRP A 105 10.87 -2.14 24.01
N VAL A 106 10.52 -1.88 25.26
CA VAL A 106 10.56 -2.88 26.33
C VAL A 106 9.12 -3.30 26.62
N SER A 107 8.84 -4.60 26.58
CA SER A 107 7.51 -5.14 26.92
C SER A 107 7.22 -4.97 28.42
N GLU A 108 5.96 -5.12 28.83
CA GLU A 108 5.56 -5.11 30.24
C GLU A 108 6.31 -6.14 31.10
N SER A 109 6.74 -7.24 30.48
CA SER A 109 7.58 -8.26 31.14
C SER A 109 9.07 -7.89 31.22
N GLY A 110 9.48 -6.66 30.86
CA GLY A 110 10.85 -6.20 30.89
C GLY A 110 11.74 -6.69 29.74
N LYS A 111 11.17 -7.39 28.74
CA LYS A 111 11.95 -7.91 27.62
C LYS A 111 12.07 -6.88 26.51
N ALA A 112 13.31 -6.69 26.01
CA ALA A 112 13.54 -5.89 24.80
C ALA A 112 12.86 -6.56 23.59
N ARG A 113 12.13 -5.75 22.82
CA ARG A 113 11.43 -6.13 21.60
C ARG A 113 11.79 -5.20 20.48
N ARG A 114 11.72 -5.67 19.26
CA ARG A 114 11.79 -4.83 18.07
C ARG A 114 10.89 -5.38 16.97
N HIS A 115 10.38 -4.50 16.13
CA HIS A 115 9.57 -4.83 14.97
C HIS A 115 9.87 -3.86 13.84
N ALA A 116 9.88 -4.35 12.61
CA ALA A 116 9.94 -3.51 11.41
C ALA A 116 8.62 -3.71 10.67
N PRO A 117 7.73 -2.69 10.63
CA PRO A 117 6.54 -2.71 9.79
C PRO A 117 6.91 -2.91 8.32
N ASP A 118 6.04 -3.56 7.55
CA ASP A 118 6.32 -3.85 6.13
C ASP A 118 6.36 -2.57 5.30
N PHE A 119 5.43 -1.62 5.56
CA PHE A 119 5.40 -0.36 4.83
C PHE A 119 5.11 0.84 5.74
N PHE A 120 5.62 2.00 5.32
CA PHE A 120 5.13 3.31 5.71
C PHE A 120 4.49 3.95 4.49
N VAL A 121 3.24 4.38 4.63
CA VAL A 121 2.45 5.01 3.56
C VAL A 121 2.23 6.47 3.91
N ARG A 122 2.47 7.38 2.98
CA ARG A 122 2.06 8.78 3.07
C ARG A 122 0.81 8.99 2.25
N ARG A 123 -0.27 9.43 2.90
CA ARG A 123 -1.51 9.80 2.22
C ARG A 123 -1.47 11.25 1.73
N ALA A 124 -2.32 11.58 0.75
CA ALA A 124 -2.43 12.91 0.16
C ALA A 124 -2.85 14.01 1.16
N ASP A 125 -3.53 13.64 2.24
CA ASP A 125 -3.87 14.54 3.35
C ASP A 125 -2.72 14.75 4.35
N GLY A 126 -1.55 14.16 4.09
CA GLY A 126 -0.38 14.20 4.95
C GLY A 126 -0.34 13.13 6.03
N THR A 127 -1.37 12.31 6.18
CA THR A 127 -1.42 11.23 7.17
C THR A 127 -0.34 10.19 6.90
N GLY A 128 0.43 9.82 7.93
CA GLY A 128 1.34 8.68 7.92
C GLY A 128 0.61 7.41 8.36
N VAL A 129 0.80 6.31 7.65
CA VAL A 129 0.22 5.01 8.00
C VAL A 129 1.32 3.96 8.07
N LEU A 130 1.43 3.26 9.20
CA LEU A 130 2.23 2.04 9.31
C LEU A 130 1.39 0.84 8.89
N VAL A 131 1.93 0.01 8.00
CA VAL A 131 1.23 -1.16 7.47
C VAL A 131 2.04 -2.42 7.74
N ASP A 132 1.38 -3.41 8.35
CA ASP A 132 1.86 -4.78 8.43
C ASP A 132 1.01 -5.66 7.50
N VAL A 133 1.66 -6.50 6.71
CA VAL A 133 1.00 -7.40 5.77
C VAL A 133 1.05 -8.82 6.30
N ARG A 134 -0.10 -9.32 6.75
CA ARG A 134 -0.20 -10.68 7.28
C ARG A 134 -1.55 -11.30 6.98
N PRO A 135 -1.63 -12.38 6.20
CA PRO A 135 -2.87 -13.14 6.00
C PRO A 135 -3.49 -13.58 7.33
N ASP A 136 -4.82 -13.48 7.46
CA ASP A 136 -5.52 -13.75 8.73
C ASP A 136 -5.24 -15.14 9.28
N HIS A 137 -5.21 -16.15 8.40
CA HIS A 137 -4.97 -17.54 8.76
C HIS A 137 -3.52 -17.84 9.23
N LEU A 138 -2.59 -16.88 9.04
CA LEU A 138 -1.20 -16.97 9.46
C LEU A 138 -0.88 -16.15 10.72
N VAL A 139 -1.86 -15.39 11.23
CA VAL A 139 -1.66 -14.58 12.44
C VAL A 139 -1.61 -15.47 13.67
N ARG A 140 -0.52 -15.41 14.42
CA ARG A 140 -0.30 -16.10 15.68
C ARG A 140 -0.52 -15.14 16.85
N ALA A 141 -0.75 -15.67 18.05
CA ALA A 141 -0.90 -14.85 19.26
C ALA A 141 0.30 -13.90 19.49
N ALA A 142 1.53 -14.36 19.20
CA ALA A 142 2.72 -13.54 19.29
C ALA A 142 2.72 -12.37 18.27
N ASP A 143 2.23 -12.60 17.05
CA ASP A 143 2.10 -11.58 16.02
C ASP A 143 1.06 -10.53 16.45
N SER A 144 -0.08 -10.98 17.01
CA SER A 144 -1.14 -10.09 17.52
C SER A 144 -0.65 -9.13 18.60
N ALA A 145 0.20 -9.61 19.51
CA ALA A 145 0.80 -8.75 20.54
C ALA A 145 1.73 -7.68 19.94
N VAL A 146 2.53 -8.04 18.91
CA VAL A 146 3.40 -7.09 18.19
C VAL A 146 2.55 -6.06 17.46
N PHE A 147 1.51 -6.48 16.75
CA PHE A 147 0.61 -5.57 16.02
C PHE A 147 -0.11 -4.60 16.95
N ALA A 148 -0.58 -5.09 18.11
CA ALA A 148 -1.21 -4.23 19.10
C ALA A 148 -0.23 -3.18 19.67
N ALA A 149 1.01 -3.57 19.96
CA ALA A 149 2.07 -2.65 20.39
C ALA A 149 2.40 -1.62 19.28
N THR A 150 2.53 -2.07 18.03
CA THR A 150 2.76 -1.18 16.87
C THR A 150 1.63 -0.17 16.70
N ALA A 151 0.37 -0.58 16.87
CA ALA A 151 -0.79 0.31 16.80
C ALA A 151 -0.78 1.38 17.91
N VAL A 152 -0.33 1.04 19.11
CA VAL A 152 -0.15 2.03 20.20
C VAL A 152 0.95 3.02 19.84
N MET A 153 2.10 2.54 19.38
CA MET A 153 3.24 3.36 18.98
C MET A 153 2.90 4.29 17.82
N ALA A 154 2.20 3.80 16.81
CA ALA A 154 1.72 4.61 15.68
C ALA A 154 0.87 5.78 16.17
N ARG A 155 -0.13 5.53 17.04
CA ARG A 155 -0.96 6.60 17.61
C ARG A 155 -0.16 7.62 18.41
N GLN A 156 0.85 7.19 19.17
CA GLN A 156 1.74 8.10 19.91
C GLN A 156 2.53 9.04 18.99
N ALA A 157 2.87 8.57 17.78
CA ALA A 157 3.53 9.36 16.75
C ALA A 157 2.57 10.18 15.88
N GLY A 158 1.25 10.11 16.13
CA GLY A 158 0.24 10.75 15.28
C GLY A 158 0.01 10.04 13.94
N TRP A 159 0.38 8.75 13.84
CA TRP A 159 0.18 7.91 12.66
C TRP A 159 -0.99 6.96 12.84
N VAL A 160 -1.51 6.47 11.72
CA VAL A 160 -2.47 5.36 11.67
C VAL A 160 -1.69 4.04 11.60
N TYR A 161 -2.27 2.97 12.11
CA TYR A 161 -1.76 1.62 11.94
C TYR A 161 -2.82 0.75 11.25
N GLU A 162 -2.40 0.02 10.23
CA GLU A 162 -3.24 -0.91 9.51
C GLU A 162 -2.53 -2.28 9.40
N ARG A 163 -3.25 -3.36 9.75
CA ARG A 163 -2.84 -4.71 9.37
C ARG A 163 -3.68 -5.15 8.18
N VAL A 164 -3.02 -5.50 7.10
CA VAL A 164 -3.65 -5.89 5.84
C VAL A 164 -3.38 -7.37 5.56
N GLY A 165 -4.41 -8.09 5.17
CA GLY A 165 -4.31 -9.47 4.70
C GLY A 165 -4.19 -9.58 3.18
N GLU A 166 -4.65 -10.72 2.65
CA GLU A 166 -4.75 -10.94 1.22
C GLU A 166 -5.87 -10.07 0.63
N LEU A 167 -5.64 -9.55 -0.56
CA LEU A 167 -6.70 -8.88 -1.30
C LEU A 167 -7.78 -9.90 -1.72
N PRO A 168 -9.07 -9.49 -1.76
CA PRO A 168 -10.11 -10.29 -2.38
C PRO A 168 -9.70 -10.72 -3.80
N ALA A 169 -9.98 -11.97 -4.17
CA ALA A 169 -9.48 -12.57 -5.41
C ALA A 169 -9.85 -11.77 -6.67
N VAL A 170 -11.09 -11.25 -6.72
CA VAL A 170 -11.58 -10.45 -7.84
C VAL A 170 -10.82 -9.14 -7.93
N ARG A 171 -10.67 -8.43 -6.82
CA ARG A 171 -9.90 -7.18 -6.77
C ARG A 171 -8.45 -7.40 -7.17
N ALA A 172 -7.82 -8.44 -6.65
CA ALA A 172 -6.44 -8.80 -7.02
C ALA A 172 -6.29 -9.08 -8.52
N ALA A 173 -7.23 -9.80 -9.13
CA ALA A 173 -7.23 -10.09 -10.57
C ALA A 173 -7.35 -8.81 -11.40
N ASN A 174 -8.27 -7.92 -11.05
CA ASN A 174 -8.49 -6.64 -11.74
C ASN A 174 -7.26 -5.72 -11.61
N LEU A 175 -6.72 -5.58 -10.42
CA LEU A 175 -5.53 -4.75 -10.19
C LEU A 175 -4.31 -5.30 -10.91
N ARG A 176 -4.09 -6.62 -10.92
CA ARG A 176 -2.98 -7.25 -11.69
C ARG A 176 -3.09 -6.97 -13.19
N TRP A 177 -4.30 -6.96 -13.74
CA TRP A 177 -4.55 -6.58 -15.13
C TRP A 177 -4.24 -5.11 -15.36
N LEU A 178 -4.83 -4.21 -14.56
CA LEU A 178 -4.69 -2.76 -14.70
C LEU A 178 -3.24 -2.28 -14.45
N ALA A 179 -2.50 -2.95 -13.58
CA ALA A 179 -1.10 -2.64 -13.29
C ALA A 179 -0.19 -2.65 -14.52
N GLY A 180 -0.53 -3.41 -15.56
CA GLY A 180 0.15 -3.41 -16.85
C GLY A 180 0.09 -2.05 -17.58
N TYR A 181 -0.88 -1.22 -17.22
CA TYR A 181 -1.15 0.07 -17.86
C TYR A 181 -0.78 1.28 -17.01
N ARG A 182 -0.16 1.10 -15.84
CA ARG A 182 0.23 2.17 -14.91
C ARG A 182 1.33 3.11 -15.43
N HIS A 183 2.12 2.64 -16.42
CA HIS A 183 3.26 3.39 -16.95
C HIS A 183 2.82 4.66 -17.71
N PRO A 184 3.52 5.81 -17.58
CA PRO A 184 3.18 7.07 -18.25
C PRO A 184 3.06 7.01 -19.77
N ARG A 185 3.68 6.01 -20.44
CA ARG A 185 3.56 5.80 -21.89
C ARG A 185 2.12 5.66 -22.40
N TYR A 186 1.19 5.30 -21.52
CA TYR A 186 -0.24 5.18 -21.84
C TYR A 186 -1.03 6.48 -21.64
N VAL A 187 -0.38 7.55 -21.18
CA VAL A 187 -0.99 8.87 -21.05
C VAL A 187 -1.07 9.53 -22.43
N ARG A 188 -2.29 9.68 -22.94
CA ARG A 188 -2.60 10.38 -24.20
C ARG A 188 -3.70 11.40 -23.92
N VAL A 189 -3.30 12.64 -23.66
CA VAL A 189 -4.20 13.70 -23.14
C VAL A 189 -5.49 13.84 -23.95
N ALA A 190 -5.40 13.87 -25.29
CA ALA A 190 -6.58 14.00 -26.15
C ALA A 190 -7.55 12.80 -26.02
N VAL A 191 -7.02 11.57 -25.94
CA VAL A 191 -7.83 10.36 -25.77
C VAL A 191 -8.43 10.31 -24.36
N MET A 192 -7.68 10.74 -23.34
CA MET A 192 -8.17 10.81 -21.96
C MET A 192 -9.33 11.82 -21.84
N ALA A 193 -9.22 12.98 -22.48
CA ALA A 193 -10.29 13.98 -22.49
C ALA A 193 -11.57 13.43 -23.15
N ALA A 194 -11.44 12.81 -24.33
CA ALA A 194 -12.57 12.20 -25.03
C ALA A 194 -13.21 11.05 -24.20
N LEU A 195 -12.40 10.20 -23.56
CA LEU A 195 -12.92 9.15 -22.66
C LEU A 195 -13.66 9.75 -21.45
N ALA A 196 -13.15 10.84 -20.87
CA ALA A 196 -13.82 11.51 -19.76
C ALA A 196 -15.19 12.09 -20.16
N GLU A 197 -15.31 12.61 -21.38
CA GLU A 197 -16.58 13.09 -21.94
C GLU A 197 -17.56 11.93 -22.18
N VAL A 198 -17.12 10.86 -22.85
CA VAL A 198 -17.95 9.68 -23.13
C VAL A 198 -18.44 9.04 -21.83
N PHE A 199 -17.61 8.93 -20.82
CA PHE A 199 -17.93 8.33 -19.53
C PHE A 199 -18.44 9.34 -18.48
N ALA A 200 -18.77 10.57 -18.88
CA ALA A 200 -19.53 11.49 -18.02
C ALA A 200 -20.85 10.83 -17.60
N GLU A 201 -21.48 10.08 -18.51
CA GLU A 201 -22.56 9.15 -18.19
C GLU A 201 -22.02 7.71 -18.11
N PRO A 202 -22.41 6.92 -17.08
CA PRO A 202 -21.93 5.55 -16.92
C PRO A 202 -22.30 4.67 -18.11
N GLY A 203 -21.31 4.04 -18.77
CA GLY A 203 -21.48 3.21 -19.96
C GLY A 203 -20.64 1.94 -19.96
N PRO A 204 -20.92 0.98 -20.89
CA PRO A 204 -20.12 -0.22 -21.06
C PRO A 204 -18.70 0.11 -21.55
N LEU A 205 -17.68 -0.51 -20.95
CA LEU A 205 -16.26 -0.27 -21.21
C LEU A 205 -15.90 -0.29 -22.71
N ARG A 206 -16.27 -1.38 -23.43
CA ARG A 206 -15.90 -1.54 -24.83
C ARG A 206 -16.67 -0.59 -25.76
N ALA A 207 -17.96 -0.38 -25.47
CA ALA A 207 -18.78 0.52 -26.27
C ALA A 207 -18.25 1.95 -26.20
N GLY A 208 -18.04 2.48 -24.97
CA GLY A 208 -17.51 3.83 -24.80
C GLY A 208 -16.09 3.99 -25.37
N ALA A 209 -15.21 2.97 -25.27
CA ALA A 209 -13.92 3.03 -25.95
C ALA A 209 -14.06 3.12 -27.47
N GLY A 210 -15.05 2.43 -28.06
CA GLY A 210 -15.33 2.44 -29.50
C GLY A 210 -15.87 3.79 -30.00
N GLU A 211 -16.53 4.57 -29.15
CA GLU A 211 -16.99 5.94 -29.49
C GLU A 211 -15.83 6.93 -29.64
N VAL A 212 -14.71 6.69 -28.92
CA VAL A 212 -13.52 7.54 -28.99
C VAL A 212 -12.62 7.20 -30.19
N GLY A 213 -12.58 5.92 -30.58
CA GLY A 213 -11.78 5.49 -31.72
C GLY A 213 -11.53 3.98 -31.75
N ASP A 214 -10.47 3.55 -32.47
CA ASP A 214 -10.11 2.12 -32.52
C ASP A 214 -9.84 1.59 -31.11
N PRO A 215 -10.59 0.58 -30.65
CA PRO A 215 -10.42 0.03 -29.31
C PRO A 215 -9.00 -0.47 -29.01
N VAL A 216 -8.25 -0.94 -30.01
CA VAL A 216 -6.85 -1.38 -29.82
C VAL A 216 -5.96 -0.22 -29.36
N ALA A 217 -6.21 1.00 -29.88
CA ALA A 217 -5.47 2.18 -29.50
C ALA A 217 -6.01 2.87 -28.23
N VAL A 218 -7.32 2.77 -27.97
CA VAL A 218 -8.02 3.48 -26.89
C VAL A 218 -8.02 2.71 -25.58
N LEU A 219 -8.24 1.39 -25.59
CA LEU A 219 -8.33 0.56 -24.37
C LEU A 219 -7.10 0.69 -23.44
N PRO A 220 -5.84 0.73 -23.91
CA PRO A 220 -4.69 0.95 -23.03
C PRO A 220 -4.77 2.27 -22.25
N VAL A 221 -5.32 3.33 -22.87
CA VAL A 221 -5.50 4.63 -22.21
C VAL A 221 -6.64 4.56 -21.19
N LEU A 222 -7.75 3.89 -21.54
CA LEU A 222 -8.87 3.68 -20.63
C LEU A 222 -8.42 2.90 -19.39
N PHE A 223 -7.64 1.82 -19.54
CA PHE A 223 -7.10 1.07 -18.41
C PHE A 223 -6.12 1.89 -17.57
N ALA A 224 -5.32 2.76 -18.19
CA ALA A 224 -4.47 3.70 -17.47
C ALA A 224 -5.29 4.72 -16.67
N MET A 225 -6.44 5.16 -17.18
CA MET A 225 -7.35 6.06 -16.46
C MET A 225 -8.05 5.36 -15.29
N LEU A 226 -8.44 4.08 -15.43
CA LEU A 226 -8.96 3.27 -14.33
C LEU A 226 -7.90 3.09 -13.24
N TRP A 227 -6.65 2.81 -13.61
CA TRP A 227 -5.55 2.70 -12.65
C TRP A 227 -5.33 3.99 -11.86
N ARG A 228 -5.41 5.13 -12.52
CA ARG A 228 -5.18 6.47 -11.94
C ARG A 228 -6.38 7.03 -11.20
N GLY A 229 -7.52 6.34 -11.20
CA GLY A 229 -8.74 6.80 -10.59
C GLY A 229 -9.48 7.91 -11.37
N ALA A 230 -9.02 8.30 -12.57
CA ALA A 230 -9.72 9.26 -13.42
C ALA A 230 -11.04 8.69 -14.02
N LEU A 231 -11.08 7.36 -14.19
CA LEU A 231 -12.30 6.60 -14.43
C LEU A 231 -12.49 5.60 -13.29
N ALA A 232 -13.73 5.24 -13.00
CA ALA A 232 -14.10 4.25 -12.02
C ALA A 232 -14.93 3.12 -12.64
N ALA A 233 -14.69 1.91 -12.16
CA ALA A 233 -15.50 0.72 -12.41
C ALA A 233 -15.58 -0.11 -11.14
N ASP A 234 -16.51 -1.07 -11.08
CA ASP A 234 -16.55 -2.05 -9.99
C ASP A 234 -15.40 -3.04 -10.16
N LEU A 235 -14.38 -2.91 -9.31
CA LEU A 235 -13.21 -3.78 -9.28
C LEU A 235 -13.31 -4.89 -8.23
N ASP A 236 -14.36 -4.88 -7.40
CA ASP A 236 -14.47 -5.74 -6.22
C ASP A 236 -15.42 -6.93 -6.41
N SER A 237 -16.52 -6.74 -7.15
CA SER A 237 -17.57 -7.74 -7.27
C SER A 237 -17.38 -8.68 -8.47
N ARG A 238 -16.73 -8.23 -9.54
CA ARG A 238 -16.54 -8.99 -10.78
C ARG A 238 -15.25 -8.64 -11.51
N VAL A 239 -14.73 -9.60 -12.25
CA VAL A 239 -13.59 -9.35 -13.14
C VAL A 239 -14.02 -8.41 -14.27
N LEU A 240 -13.17 -7.43 -14.57
CA LEU A 240 -13.39 -6.48 -15.67
C LEU A 240 -13.56 -7.22 -17.00
N ASP A 241 -14.59 -6.84 -17.73
CA ASP A 241 -14.92 -7.34 -19.06
C ASP A 241 -15.38 -6.22 -19.99
N SER A 242 -15.73 -6.56 -21.22
CA SER A 242 -16.21 -5.62 -22.24
C SER A 242 -17.51 -4.90 -21.87
N ALA A 243 -18.33 -5.49 -20.99
CA ALA A 243 -19.62 -4.97 -20.54
C ALA A 243 -19.55 -4.25 -19.20
N SER A 244 -18.38 -4.26 -18.53
CA SER A 244 -18.19 -3.59 -17.25
C SER A 244 -18.54 -2.11 -17.39
N ARG A 245 -19.36 -1.60 -16.45
CA ARG A 245 -19.76 -0.18 -16.47
C ARG A 245 -18.62 0.69 -15.95
N VAL A 246 -18.30 1.72 -16.70
CA VAL A 246 -17.26 2.71 -16.41
C VAL A 246 -17.92 4.08 -16.31
N ARG A 247 -17.43 4.93 -15.43
CA ARG A 247 -17.82 6.32 -15.30
C ARG A 247 -16.62 7.22 -15.01
N ALA A 248 -16.68 8.47 -15.39
CA ALA A 248 -15.71 9.49 -14.97
C ALA A 248 -15.88 9.80 -13.47
N THR A 249 -14.75 10.07 -12.78
CA THR A 249 -14.77 10.40 -11.34
C THR A 249 -14.94 11.88 -11.05
N GLY A 250 -14.81 12.74 -12.06
CA GLY A 250 -14.80 14.20 -11.89
C GLY A 250 -13.47 14.76 -11.37
N GLU A 251 -12.56 13.92 -10.93
CA GLU A 251 -11.19 14.31 -10.58
C GLU A 251 -10.37 14.48 -11.86
N ARG A 252 -9.73 15.64 -12.03
CA ARG A 252 -8.78 15.84 -13.13
C ARG A 252 -7.56 14.97 -12.85
N ALA A 253 -7.23 14.08 -13.79
CA ALA A 253 -5.95 13.39 -13.78
C ALA A 253 -4.83 14.45 -13.83
N SER A 254 -4.17 14.67 -12.72
CA SER A 254 -2.98 15.52 -12.59
C SER A 254 -1.72 14.74 -13.01
#